data_b54a168c437469f232c985c314d9ab6a
#
_entry.id   b54a168c437469f232c985c314d9ab6a
#
_cell.length_a   1.000
_cell.length_b   1.000
_cell.length_c   1.000
_cell.angle_alpha   90.00
_cell.angle_beta   90.00
_cell.angle_gamma   90.00
#
_symmetry.space_group_name_H-M   'P 1'
#
loop_
_entity.id
_entity.type
_entity.pdbx_description
1 polymer ?
#
loop_
_entity_poly.entity_id
_entity_poly.type
_entity_poly.pdbx_seq_one_letter_code
_entity_poly.pdbx_strand_id
1 'polypeptide(L)'
;MFSSYKILKINLVLILFIGCNTSSNLDDEISPIYGTESNIIENQDLNSIISNESPLSLLALGDSYTIGEGVNEEERWPNQFVQVAYENGIDFLTPRIIAMTGWKTYDLINGIESSNFEKKYDYVSLLIGVNNQFNSRSINEFEDDLDKLLIKINNLKKKDGSVLIISIPDW
;
A
#
# COMPACT_ATOMS: atom_id res chain seq x y z
N MET A 1 17.31 3.70 -36.63
CA MET A 1 17.99 3.96 -35.35
C MET A 1 16.95 3.69 -34.29
N PHE A 2 16.87 2.43 -33.81
CA PHE A 2 15.80 2.00 -32.88
C PHE A 2 16.22 2.32 -31.46
N SER A 3 15.45 3.20 -30.83
CA SER A 3 15.61 3.55 -29.41
C SER A 3 15.11 2.39 -28.53
N SER A 4 16.00 1.88 -27.71
CA SER A 4 15.75 0.76 -26.80
C SER A 4 14.92 1.25 -25.61
N TYR A 5 13.61 0.98 -25.60
CA TYR A 5 12.78 1.20 -24.44
C TYR A 5 13.13 0.17 -23.37
N LYS A 6 13.72 0.64 -22.27
CA LYS A 6 13.90 -0.18 -21.08
C LYS A 6 12.52 -0.47 -20.47
N ILE A 7 12.08 -1.71 -20.59
CA ILE A 7 10.87 -2.20 -19.96
C ILE A 7 11.04 -2.08 -18.45
N LEU A 8 10.31 -1.15 -17.84
CA LEU A 8 10.20 -1.03 -16.39
C LEU A 8 9.44 -2.26 -15.89
N LYS A 9 10.07 -3.08 -15.05
CA LYS A 9 9.39 -4.20 -14.42
C LYS A 9 8.39 -3.64 -13.41
N ILE A 10 7.12 -3.57 -13.79
CA ILE A 10 5.99 -3.29 -12.90
C ILE A 10 5.56 -4.64 -12.32
N ASN A 11 5.84 -4.85 -11.05
CA ASN A 11 5.26 -5.98 -10.33
C ASN A 11 3.81 -5.63 -9.98
N LEU A 12 2.88 -6.13 -10.77
CA LEU A 12 1.45 -6.02 -10.50
C LEU A 12 1.08 -7.05 -9.43
N VAL A 13 0.83 -6.60 -8.22
CA VAL A 13 0.27 -7.43 -7.16
C VAL A 13 -1.24 -7.18 -7.12
N LEU A 14 -2.00 -8.11 -7.70
CA LEU A 14 -3.46 -8.11 -7.61
C LEU A 14 -3.85 -8.76 -6.28
N ILE A 15 -4.29 -7.97 -5.30
CA ILE A 15 -4.82 -8.48 -4.03
C ILE A 15 -6.33 -8.66 -4.21
N LEU A 16 -6.77 -9.91 -4.39
CA LEU A 16 -8.18 -10.27 -4.35
C LEU A 16 -8.59 -10.54 -2.90
N PHE A 17 -9.43 -9.69 -2.33
CA PHE A 17 -10.09 -9.99 -1.07
C PHE A 17 -11.25 -10.95 -1.32
N ILE A 18 -11.06 -12.23 -1.02
CA ILE A 18 -12.14 -13.20 -0.90
C ILE A 18 -12.48 -13.31 0.58
N GLY A 19 -13.55 -12.63 1.00
CA GLY A 19 -14.14 -12.86 2.30
C GLY A 19 -14.89 -14.19 2.31
N CYS A 20 -14.42 -15.16 3.06
CA CYS A 20 -15.20 -16.35 3.41
C CYS A 20 -15.12 -16.56 4.91
N ASN A 21 -16.27 -16.32 5.55
CA ASN A 21 -16.49 -16.61 6.96
C ASN A 21 -17.01 -18.05 7.06
N THR A 22 -16.25 -18.96 7.67
CA THR A 22 -16.80 -20.23 8.12
C THR A 22 -16.24 -20.56 9.50
N SER A 23 -17.12 -20.44 10.48
CA SER A 23 -16.95 -21.00 11.82
C SER A 23 -17.11 -22.53 11.75
N SER A 24 -16.16 -23.28 12.26
CA SER A 24 -16.38 -24.67 12.67
C SER A 24 -15.54 -24.97 13.92
N ASN A 25 -16.26 -25.22 15.01
CA ASN A 25 -15.74 -25.80 16.24
C ASN A 25 -15.28 -27.23 15.99
N LEU A 26 -14.10 -27.59 16.47
CA LEU A 26 -13.74 -28.97 16.75
C LEU A 26 -12.89 -28.96 18.03
N ASP A 27 -13.53 -29.44 19.11
CA ASP A 27 -12.89 -29.88 20.34
C ASP A 27 -12.16 -31.17 20.03
N ASP A 28 -10.87 -31.26 20.31
CA ASP A 28 -10.18 -32.54 20.49
C ASP A 28 -9.20 -32.41 21.65
N GLU A 29 -9.51 -33.18 22.70
CA GLU A 29 -8.66 -33.42 23.85
C GLU A 29 -7.40 -34.16 23.45
N ILE A 30 -6.22 -33.67 23.83
CA ILE A 30 -4.97 -34.45 23.83
C ILE A 30 -4.36 -34.38 25.24
N SER A 31 -4.28 -35.56 25.84
CA SER A 31 -3.65 -35.84 27.14
C SER A 31 -2.14 -35.58 27.13
N PRO A 32 -1.53 -35.25 28.28
CA PRO A 32 -0.12 -34.86 28.33
C PRO A 32 0.79 -36.08 28.39
N ILE A 33 1.76 -36.14 27.47
CA ILE A 33 2.91 -37.08 27.60
C ILE A 33 4.01 -36.34 28.35
N TYR A 34 4.33 -36.84 29.55
CA TYR A 34 5.50 -36.46 30.35
C TYR A 34 6.78 -37.02 29.70
N GLY A 35 7.66 -36.14 29.30
CA GLY A 35 9.02 -36.45 28.88
C GLY A 35 9.95 -35.32 29.28
N THR A 36 10.67 -35.51 30.37
CA THR A 36 11.72 -34.65 30.88
C THR A 36 12.94 -34.64 29.95
N GLU A 37 13.31 -33.51 29.38
CA GLU A 37 14.69 -33.09 29.27
C GLU A 37 14.72 -31.59 28.98
N SER A 38 15.33 -30.85 29.88
CA SER A 38 15.53 -29.42 29.88
C SER A 38 16.50 -29.00 28.79
N ASN A 39 15.99 -28.44 27.70
CA ASN A 39 16.73 -27.47 26.92
C ASN A 39 16.03 -26.14 27.06
N ILE A 40 16.40 -25.37 28.05
CA ILE A 40 16.17 -23.96 28.15
C ILE A 40 17.03 -23.32 27.04
N ILE A 41 16.50 -23.29 25.81
CA ILE A 41 16.98 -22.36 24.80
C ILE A 41 16.48 -21.02 25.32
N GLU A 42 17.43 -20.22 25.78
CA GLU A 42 17.20 -18.87 26.31
C GLU A 42 16.36 -18.10 25.32
N ASN A 43 15.15 -17.70 25.73
CA ASN A 43 14.22 -16.87 24.97
C ASN A 43 14.76 -15.45 24.67
N GLN A 44 16.07 -15.22 24.87
CA GLN A 44 16.73 -13.95 24.56
C GLN A 44 17.20 -13.84 23.12
N ASP A 45 17.47 -14.97 22.42
CA ASP A 45 17.94 -14.93 21.03
C ASP A 45 16.82 -14.80 19.99
N LEU A 46 15.59 -15.24 20.29
CA LEU A 46 14.46 -15.12 19.38
C LEU A 46 13.98 -13.67 19.24
N ASN A 47 14.05 -12.86 20.30
CA ASN A 47 13.70 -11.44 20.24
C ASN A 47 14.79 -10.57 19.58
N SER A 48 16.02 -11.05 19.47
CA SER A 48 17.11 -10.36 18.78
C SER A 48 17.10 -10.59 17.25
N ILE A 49 16.39 -11.62 16.79
CA ILE A 49 16.21 -11.93 15.36
C ILE A 49 14.98 -11.21 14.79
N ILE A 50 14.06 -10.77 15.66
CA ILE A 50 12.90 -9.97 15.24
C ILE A 50 13.36 -8.54 14.95
N SER A 51 13.80 -8.38 13.71
CA SER A 51 13.93 -7.14 12.94
C SER A 51 14.70 -5.97 13.56
N ASN A 52 15.98 -5.89 13.28
CA ASN A 52 16.71 -4.64 13.10
C ASN A 52 16.29 -3.91 11.80
N GLU A 53 15.20 -4.29 11.16
CA GLU A 53 14.71 -3.60 9.97
C GLU A 53 13.85 -2.41 10.40
N SER A 54 14.21 -1.24 9.87
CA SER A 54 13.41 -0.04 10.09
C SER A 54 12.02 -0.22 9.49
N PRO A 55 10.95 0.28 10.15
CA PRO A 55 9.60 0.19 9.61
C PRO A 55 9.52 0.71 8.18
N LEU A 56 8.74 0.03 7.36
CA LEU A 56 8.48 0.40 5.97
C LEU A 56 7.66 1.70 5.90
N SER A 57 7.71 2.39 4.79
CA SER A 57 6.98 3.63 4.58
C SER A 57 6.08 3.55 3.36
N LEU A 58 4.81 3.98 3.53
CA LEU A 58 3.80 4.05 2.49
C LEU A 58 3.44 5.50 2.21
N LEU A 59 3.44 5.89 0.92
CA LEU A 59 2.81 7.10 0.40
C LEU A 59 1.58 6.69 -0.40
N ALA A 60 0.38 7.11 0.04
CA ALA A 60 -0.87 6.85 -0.65
C ALA A 60 -1.34 8.10 -1.40
N LEU A 61 -1.45 7.98 -2.72
CA LEU A 61 -1.81 9.04 -3.64
C LEU A 61 -3.20 8.75 -4.24
N GLY A 62 -4.09 9.77 -4.27
CA GLY A 62 -5.40 9.51 -4.84
C GLY A 62 -6.43 10.63 -4.68
N ASP A 63 -7.67 10.22 -4.60
CA ASP A 63 -8.86 11.06 -4.46
C ASP A 63 -9.68 10.72 -3.20
N SER A 64 -11.02 10.82 -3.29
CA SER A 64 -11.94 10.51 -2.19
C SER A 64 -11.81 9.07 -1.68
N TYR A 65 -11.51 8.11 -2.54
CA TYR A 65 -11.28 6.73 -2.12
C TYR A 65 -10.03 6.58 -1.24
N THR A 66 -9.01 7.40 -1.49
CA THR A 66 -7.75 7.33 -0.74
C THR A 66 -7.79 8.19 0.53
N ILE A 67 -8.40 9.39 0.48
CA ILE A 67 -8.57 10.21 1.69
C ILE A 67 -9.62 9.62 2.64
N GLY A 68 -10.47 8.69 2.16
CA GLY A 68 -11.51 8.07 2.95
C GLY A 68 -12.68 9.00 3.22
N GLU A 69 -13.30 9.51 2.13
CA GLU A 69 -14.50 10.33 2.24
C GLU A 69 -15.63 9.55 2.94
N GLY A 70 -16.16 10.14 4.03
CA GLY A 70 -17.27 9.54 4.78
C GLY A 70 -16.90 8.46 5.79
N VAL A 71 -15.62 8.16 6.00
CA VAL A 71 -15.16 7.23 7.03
C VAL A 71 -14.18 7.90 7.99
N ASN A 72 -14.00 7.32 9.17
CA ASN A 72 -13.01 7.79 10.14
C ASN A 72 -11.58 7.51 9.64
N GLU A 73 -10.58 8.12 10.29
CA GLU A 73 -9.19 8.01 9.85
C GLU A 73 -8.67 6.57 9.88
N GLU A 74 -8.99 5.81 10.92
CA GLU A 74 -8.62 4.40 11.08
C GLU A 74 -9.26 3.48 10.03
N GLU A 75 -10.40 3.88 9.48
CA GLU A 75 -11.14 3.14 8.46
C GLU A 75 -10.67 3.44 7.03
N ARG A 76 -9.77 4.41 6.84
CA ARG A 76 -9.15 4.67 5.53
C ARG A 76 -8.32 3.48 5.09
N TRP A 77 -8.46 3.07 3.83
CA TRP A 77 -7.76 1.89 3.34
C TRP A 77 -6.23 1.91 3.55
N PRO A 78 -5.49 3.07 3.47
CA PRO A 78 -4.06 3.04 3.75
C PRO A 78 -3.75 2.68 5.21
N ASN A 79 -4.58 3.13 6.15
CA ASN A 79 -4.44 2.82 7.58
C ASN A 79 -4.80 1.36 7.87
N GLN A 80 -5.89 0.85 7.27
CA GLN A 80 -6.23 -0.58 7.35
C GLN A 80 -5.13 -1.46 6.74
N PHE A 81 -4.54 -1.05 5.61
CA PHE A 81 -3.46 -1.80 4.97
C PHE A 81 -2.26 -1.98 5.92
N VAL A 82 -1.79 -0.91 6.57
CA VAL A 82 -0.65 -1.00 7.49
C VAL A 82 -1.01 -1.78 8.76
N GLN A 83 -2.26 -1.70 9.22
CA GLN A 83 -2.75 -2.52 10.34
C GLN A 83 -2.72 -4.01 10.01
N VAL A 84 -3.26 -4.41 8.86
CA VAL A 84 -3.23 -5.80 8.39
C VAL A 84 -1.79 -6.28 8.16
N ALA A 85 -0.91 -5.43 7.63
CA ALA A 85 0.51 -5.74 7.47
C ALA A 85 1.17 -6.03 8.82
N TYR A 86 0.91 -5.20 9.83
CA TYR A 86 1.41 -5.39 11.19
C TYR A 86 0.95 -6.71 11.81
N GLU A 87 -0.32 -7.07 11.65
CA GLU A 87 -0.88 -8.36 12.10
C GLU A 87 -0.21 -9.57 11.42
N ASN A 88 0.41 -9.35 10.27
CA ASN A 88 1.20 -10.36 9.54
C ASN A 88 2.72 -10.20 9.72
N GLY A 89 3.17 -9.45 10.73
CA GLY A 89 4.58 -9.31 11.09
C GLY A 89 5.38 -8.34 10.20
N ILE A 90 4.70 -7.48 9.43
CA ILE A 90 5.33 -6.46 8.58
C ILE A 90 5.05 -5.09 9.17
N ASP A 91 6.09 -4.43 9.68
CA ASP A 91 5.95 -3.14 10.35
C ASP A 91 6.01 -1.97 9.36
N PHE A 92 5.06 -1.05 9.47
CA PHE A 92 4.97 0.18 8.69
C PHE A 92 4.86 1.40 9.59
N LEU A 93 5.45 2.50 9.15
CA LEU A 93 5.13 3.82 9.69
C LEU A 93 3.68 4.20 9.33
N THR A 94 3.10 5.14 10.07
CA THR A 94 1.83 5.77 9.69
C THR A 94 1.90 6.22 8.22
N PRO A 95 0.92 5.82 7.38
CA PRO A 95 0.93 6.16 5.96
C PRO A 95 0.86 7.68 5.75
N ARG A 96 1.62 8.19 4.81
CA ARG A 96 1.39 9.55 4.32
C ARG A 96 0.36 9.51 3.20
N ILE A 97 -0.69 10.31 3.33
CA ILE A 97 -1.77 10.41 2.35
C ILE A 97 -1.69 11.78 1.67
N ILE A 98 -1.68 11.80 0.33
CA ILE A 98 -1.87 12.98 -0.50
C ILE A 98 -3.04 12.68 -1.42
N ALA A 99 -4.20 13.10 -1.00
CA ALA A 99 -5.47 12.83 -1.66
C ALA A 99 -6.52 13.85 -1.20
N MET A 100 -7.50 14.11 -2.02
CA MET A 100 -8.65 14.94 -1.68
C MET A 100 -9.87 14.54 -2.50
N THR A 101 -11.04 14.68 -1.90
CA THR A 101 -12.33 14.45 -2.56
C THR A 101 -12.45 15.27 -3.84
N GLY A 102 -12.87 14.63 -4.91
CA GLY A 102 -13.09 15.28 -6.22
C GLY A 102 -11.83 15.47 -7.06
N TRP A 103 -10.65 15.14 -6.55
CA TRP A 103 -9.42 15.29 -7.31
C TRP A 103 -9.40 14.43 -8.57
N LYS A 104 -8.97 15.06 -9.65
CA LYS A 104 -8.61 14.45 -10.92
C LYS A 104 -7.09 14.27 -10.98
N THR A 105 -6.61 13.67 -12.06
CA THR A 105 -5.17 13.44 -12.26
C THR A 105 -4.33 14.71 -12.13
N TYR A 106 -4.75 15.81 -12.76
CA TYR A 106 -4.02 17.08 -12.69
C TYR A 106 -4.04 17.73 -11.30
N ASP A 107 -5.14 17.58 -10.54
CA ASP A 107 -5.24 18.06 -9.16
C ASP A 107 -4.25 17.31 -8.26
N LEU A 108 -4.12 16.00 -8.44
CA LEU A 108 -3.15 15.18 -7.72
C LEU A 108 -1.70 15.57 -8.08
N ILE A 109 -1.42 15.87 -9.36
CA ILE A 109 -0.11 16.39 -9.79
C ILE A 109 0.23 17.65 -8.99
N ASN A 110 -0.69 18.61 -8.93
CA ASN A 110 -0.51 19.85 -8.19
C ASN A 110 -0.36 19.60 -6.68
N GLY A 111 -1.13 18.66 -6.13
CA GLY A 111 -1.04 18.24 -4.72
C GLY A 111 0.35 17.66 -4.38
N ILE A 112 0.92 16.86 -5.27
CA ILE A 112 2.28 16.34 -5.13
C ILE A 112 3.30 17.49 -5.21
N GLU A 113 3.18 18.39 -6.18
CA GLU A 113 4.11 19.49 -6.39
C GLU A 113 4.13 20.50 -5.23
N SER A 114 2.98 20.73 -4.61
CA SER A 114 2.87 21.61 -3.44
C SER A 114 3.26 20.92 -2.12
N SER A 115 3.52 19.63 -2.14
CA SER A 115 3.92 18.87 -0.96
C SER A 115 5.42 18.88 -0.75
N ASN A 116 5.85 18.98 0.52
CA ASN A 116 7.26 18.81 0.87
C ASN A 116 7.55 17.34 1.18
N PHE A 117 8.56 16.76 0.55
CA PHE A 117 9.00 15.39 0.74
C PHE A 117 10.43 15.37 1.31
N GLU A 118 10.56 15.05 2.59
CA GLU A 118 11.85 14.94 3.27
C GLU A 118 12.55 13.61 2.99
N LYS A 119 11.80 12.59 2.57
CA LYS A 119 12.31 11.24 2.33
C LYS A 119 11.59 10.56 1.16
N LYS A 120 12.20 9.48 0.67
CA LYS A 120 11.58 8.55 -0.28
C LYS A 120 10.89 7.42 0.46
N TYR A 121 9.94 6.79 -0.23
CA TYR A 121 9.05 5.76 0.33
C TYR A 121 9.39 4.36 -0.18
N ASP A 122 9.15 3.35 0.67
CA ASP A 122 9.28 1.95 0.29
C ASP A 122 8.17 1.54 -0.67
N TYR A 123 6.96 2.06 -0.42
CA TYR A 123 5.78 1.84 -1.25
C TYR A 123 5.13 3.18 -1.60
N VAL A 124 4.74 3.32 -2.86
CA VAL A 124 3.91 4.44 -3.33
C VAL A 124 2.70 3.84 -4.04
N SER A 125 1.50 4.11 -3.55
CA SER A 125 0.26 3.68 -4.20
C SER A 125 -0.38 4.82 -4.98
N LEU A 126 -1.09 4.46 -6.03
CA LEU A 126 -1.86 5.38 -6.86
C LEU A 126 -3.26 4.80 -7.12
N LEU A 127 -4.29 5.51 -6.68
CA LEU A 127 -5.70 5.27 -6.98
C LEU A 127 -6.33 6.59 -7.40
N ILE A 128 -6.51 6.82 -8.70
CA ILE A 128 -6.99 8.08 -9.26
C ILE A 128 -7.66 7.85 -10.61
N GLY A 129 -8.59 8.71 -11.00
CA GLY A 129 -9.16 8.72 -12.33
C GLY A 129 -10.68 8.67 -12.37
N VAL A 130 -11.36 8.23 -11.32
CA VAL A 130 -12.83 8.21 -11.28
C VAL A 130 -13.43 9.60 -11.54
N ASN A 131 -12.83 10.64 -11.00
CA ASN A 131 -13.30 12.00 -11.21
C ASN A 131 -12.99 12.55 -12.61
N ASN A 132 -11.96 12.04 -13.30
CA ASN A 132 -11.75 12.33 -14.71
C ASN A 132 -12.92 11.76 -15.53
N GLN A 133 -13.29 10.50 -15.31
CA GLN A 133 -14.41 9.85 -15.97
C GLN A 133 -15.74 10.55 -15.67
N PHE A 134 -16.04 10.76 -14.38
CA PHE A 134 -17.28 11.41 -13.93
C PHE A 134 -17.47 12.83 -14.54
N ASN A 135 -16.36 13.57 -14.71
CA ASN A 135 -16.38 14.89 -15.31
C ASN A 135 -16.18 14.87 -16.85
N SER A 136 -16.34 13.69 -17.48
CA SER A 136 -16.22 13.53 -18.94
C SER A 136 -14.90 14.10 -19.51
N ARG A 137 -13.80 13.97 -18.77
CA ARG A 137 -12.49 14.40 -19.24
C ARG A 137 -11.98 13.47 -20.34
N SER A 138 -11.19 14.02 -21.26
CA SER A 138 -10.61 13.27 -22.36
C SER A 138 -9.71 12.15 -21.86
N ILE A 139 -9.77 10.99 -22.51
CA ILE A 139 -8.88 9.87 -22.21
C ILE A 139 -7.40 10.23 -22.48
N ASN A 140 -7.15 11.05 -23.51
CA ASN A 140 -5.79 11.50 -23.82
C ASN A 140 -5.21 12.38 -22.71
N GLU A 141 -6.02 13.27 -22.12
CA GLU A 141 -5.60 14.06 -20.95
C GLU A 141 -5.28 13.16 -19.76
N PHE A 142 -6.08 12.12 -19.54
CA PHE A 142 -5.84 11.14 -18.48
C PHE A 142 -4.53 10.39 -18.71
N GLU A 143 -4.26 9.93 -19.93
CA GLU A 143 -3.02 9.24 -20.30
C GLU A 143 -1.79 10.14 -20.10
N ASP A 144 -1.84 11.37 -20.61
CA ASP A 144 -0.76 12.36 -20.45
C ASP A 144 -0.46 12.67 -18.97
N ASP A 145 -1.50 12.80 -18.15
CA ASP A 145 -1.35 13.06 -16.73
C ASP A 145 -0.86 11.83 -15.96
N LEU A 146 -1.31 10.63 -16.36
CA LEU A 146 -0.86 9.37 -15.78
C LEU A 146 0.65 9.19 -15.99
N ASP A 147 1.15 9.49 -17.19
CA ASP A 147 2.59 9.45 -17.48
C ASP A 147 3.38 10.40 -16.57
N LYS A 148 2.89 11.63 -16.38
CA LYS A 148 3.50 12.60 -15.45
C LYS A 148 3.47 12.10 -14.01
N LEU A 149 2.35 11.51 -13.57
CA LEU A 149 2.22 10.92 -12.23
C LEU A 149 3.21 9.77 -12.03
N LEU A 150 3.33 8.86 -12.98
CA LEU A 150 4.28 7.74 -12.89
C LEU A 150 5.74 8.21 -12.80
N ILE A 151 6.11 9.26 -13.54
CA ILE A 151 7.44 9.89 -13.43
C ILE A 151 7.65 10.44 -12.00
N LYS A 152 6.68 11.20 -11.47
CA LYS A 152 6.76 11.77 -10.11
C LYS A 152 6.84 10.65 -9.06
N ILE A 153 6.00 9.64 -9.16
CA ILE A 153 5.98 8.48 -8.25
C ILE A 153 7.34 7.78 -8.24
N ASN A 154 7.93 7.56 -9.42
CA ASN A 154 9.26 6.93 -9.49
C ASN A 154 10.35 7.76 -8.80
N ASN A 155 10.22 9.08 -8.78
CA ASN A 155 11.13 9.97 -8.04
C ASN A 155 10.85 9.97 -6.53
N LEU A 156 9.65 9.63 -6.08
CA LEU A 156 9.26 9.60 -4.66
C LEU A 156 9.53 8.24 -4.01
N LYS A 157 9.62 7.16 -4.76
CA LYS A 157 9.96 5.85 -4.21
C LYS A 157 11.46 5.67 -3.99
N LYS A 158 11.84 4.84 -3.02
CA LYS A 158 13.22 4.36 -2.87
C LYS A 158 13.66 3.57 -4.11
N LYS A 159 14.99 3.37 -4.27
CA LYS A 159 15.53 2.62 -5.43
C LYS A 159 14.91 1.22 -5.53
N ASP A 160 14.79 0.54 -4.40
CA ASP A 160 14.25 -0.82 -4.30
C ASP A 160 12.77 -0.81 -3.87
N GLY A 161 12.14 0.37 -3.80
CA GLY A 161 10.74 0.53 -3.46
C GLY A 161 9.81 0.09 -4.60
N SER A 162 8.54 -0.13 -4.26
CA SER A 162 7.51 -0.61 -5.17
C SER A 162 6.43 0.44 -5.44
N VAL A 163 5.81 0.36 -6.61
CA VAL A 163 4.62 1.14 -6.97
C VAL A 163 3.42 0.21 -7.02
N LEU A 164 2.34 0.59 -6.34
CA LEU A 164 1.07 -0.12 -6.31
C LEU A 164 0.04 0.70 -7.09
N ILE A 165 -0.39 0.20 -8.23
CA ILE A 165 -1.51 0.78 -8.97
C ILE A 165 -2.79 0.06 -8.51
N ILE A 166 -3.72 0.82 -7.94
CA ILE A 166 -4.98 0.29 -7.42
C ILE A 166 -6.08 0.64 -8.41
N SER A 167 -6.83 -0.36 -8.85
CA SER A 167 -7.95 -0.15 -9.76
C SER A 167 -9.07 0.64 -9.09
N ILE A 168 -9.73 1.48 -9.88
CA ILE A 168 -10.97 2.15 -9.46
C ILE A 168 -12.03 1.05 -9.22
N PRO A 169 -12.76 1.08 -8.09
CA PRO A 169 -13.88 0.16 -7.88
C PRO A 169 -14.92 0.31 -8.98
N ASP A 170 -15.49 -0.82 -9.39
CA ASP A 170 -16.63 -0.84 -10.32
C ASP A 170 -17.91 -0.41 -9.57
N TRP A 171 -18.71 0.48 -10.16
CA TRP A 171 -19.89 1.12 -9.52
C TRP A 171 -21.04 1.32 -10.49
#